data_2d58a60c079b8279ce1e36eed214e61e
#
_entry.id   2d58a60c079b8279ce1e36eed214e61e
#
_cell.length_a   1.000
_cell.length_b   1.000
_cell.length_c   1.000
_cell.angle_alpha   90.00
_cell.angle_beta   90.00
_cell.angle_gamma   90.00
#
_symmetry.space_group_name_H-M   'P 1'
#
loop_
_entity.id
_entity.type
_entity.pdbx_description
1 polymer ?
#
loop_
_entity_poly.entity_id
_entity_poly.type
_entity_poly.pdbx_seq_one_letter_code
_entity_poly.pdbx_strand_id
1 'polypeptide(L)'
;MEKYSTYYNNNCFELFGFDILLDSFLTPWLMEVNLSPNLHYDAPIDLKIKGEMVAEIFDIMRVVPYDLRNEYYENNSKYHKINKMINSIKELKEFKIGKDYKEMIWDCFEENKRLIHFDMIFPTENYMSYRKFFDEERDINIILHFFVKEGFLRKNNM
;
A
#
# COMPACT_ATOMS: atom_id res chain seq x y z
N MET A 1 -11.44 -21.99 -10.24
CA MET A 1 -11.41 -20.63 -10.86
C MET A 1 -12.24 -19.72 -9.99
N GLU A 2 -11.63 -19.08 -9.03
CA GLU A 2 -12.29 -18.04 -8.25
C GLU A 2 -12.42 -16.81 -9.14
N LYS A 3 -13.67 -16.52 -9.50
CA LYS A 3 -14.03 -15.20 -10.02
C LYS A 3 -13.90 -14.24 -8.86
N TYR A 4 -12.71 -13.71 -8.63
CA TYR A 4 -12.56 -12.60 -7.72
C TYR A 4 -13.46 -11.47 -8.19
N SER A 5 -14.31 -11.05 -7.28
CA SER A 5 -15.23 -9.95 -7.45
C SER A 5 -14.54 -8.79 -8.16
N THR A 6 -15.16 -8.31 -9.23
CA THR A 6 -14.73 -7.13 -9.99
C THR A 6 -14.89 -5.83 -9.20
N TYR A 7 -15.29 -5.91 -7.93
CA TYR A 7 -15.38 -4.77 -7.04
C TYR A 7 -14.08 -4.63 -6.27
N TYR A 8 -13.29 -3.63 -6.65
CA TYR A 8 -12.19 -3.15 -5.85
C TYR A 8 -12.73 -2.68 -4.50
N ASN A 9 -12.39 -3.41 -3.44
CA ASN A 9 -12.77 -3.08 -2.08
C ASN A 9 -11.50 -2.74 -1.29
N ASN A 10 -11.25 -1.46 -1.12
CA ASN A 10 -10.10 -0.93 -0.40
C ASN A 10 -10.28 -0.90 1.13
N ASN A 11 -11.31 -1.57 1.65
CA ASN A 11 -11.59 -1.63 3.09
C ASN A 11 -11.03 -2.90 3.75
N CYS A 12 -10.31 -3.74 3.00
CA CYS A 12 -9.72 -4.97 3.52
C CYS A 12 -8.21 -4.80 3.71
N PHE A 13 -7.72 -5.19 4.87
CA PHE A 13 -6.29 -5.28 5.18
C PHE A 13 -6.03 -6.48 6.08
N GLU A 14 -4.80 -6.91 6.13
CA GLU A 14 -4.32 -7.92 7.07
C GLU A 14 -3.10 -7.38 7.82
N LEU A 15 -2.99 -7.73 9.09
CA LEU A 15 -1.86 -7.40 9.95
C LEU A 15 -1.14 -8.70 10.32
N PHE A 16 0.14 -8.79 10.00
CA PHE A 16 0.98 -9.93 10.34
C PHE A 16 2.02 -9.54 11.39
N GLY A 17 2.28 -10.43 12.33
CA GLY A 17 3.41 -10.33 13.25
C GLY A 17 4.55 -11.22 12.78
N PHE A 18 5.77 -10.69 12.81
CA PHE A 18 6.99 -11.44 12.46
C PHE A 18 7.89 -11.50 13.68
N ASP A 19 8.17 -12.71 14.15
CA ASP A 19 9.13 -12.92 15.23
C ASP A 19 10.53 -13.11 14.65
N ILE A 20 11.42 -12.19 14.97
CA ILE A 20 12.78 -12.12 14.42
C ILE A 20 13.79 -12.28 15.57
N LEU A 21 14.67 -13.25 15.44
CA LEU A 21 15.82 -13.42 16.31
C LEU A 21 17.07 -12.80 15.67
N LEU A 22 17.82 -12.02 16.43
CA LEU A 22 19.14 -11.53 16.02
C LEU A 22 20.21 -12.42 16.64
N ASP A 23 21.11 -12.95 15.81
CA ASP A 23 22.27 -13.71 16.29
C ASP A 23 23.38 -12.77 16.79
N SER A 24 24.51 -13.35 17.23
CA SER A 24 25.66 -12.60 17.74
C SER A 24 26.33 -11.69 16.70
N PHE A 25 26.04 -11.88 15.42
CA PHE A 25 26.51 -11.06 14.30
C PHE A 25 25.44 -10.05 13.83
N LEU A 26 24.32 -9.94 14.58
CA LEU A 26 23.16 -9.12 14.23
C LEU A 26 22.46 -9.56 12.92
N THR A 27 22.65 -10.82 12.52
CA THR A 27 21.94 -11.39 11.37
C THR A 27 20.49 -11.69 11.79
N PRO A 28 19.46 -11.20 11.08
CA PRO A 28 18.09 -11.47 11.41
C PRO A 28 17.66 -12.87 10.91
N TRP A 29 17.02 -13.63 11.80
CA TRP A 29 16.45 -14.94 11.52
C TRP A 29 14.96 -14.90 11.77
N LEU A 30 14.17 -15.21 10.74
CA LEU A 30 12.72 -15.32 10.87
C LEU A 30 12.39 -16.60 11.64
N MET A 31 11.71 -16.45 12.77
CA MET A 31 11.29 -17.57 13.63
C MET A 31 9.88 -18.03 13.28
N GLU A 32 8.91 -17.10 13.28
CA GLU A 32 7.53 -17.40 12.93
C GLU A 32 6.80 -16.19 12.35
N VAL A 33 5.65 -16.46 11.72
CA VAL A 33 4.74 -15.44 11.21
C VAL A 33 3.35 -15.68 11.80
N ASN A 34 2.81 -14.64 12.44
CA ASN A 34 1.51 -14.67 13.10
C ASN A 34 0.47 -13.91 12.26
N LEU A 35 -0.59 -14.60 11.82
CA LEU A 35 -1.72 -14.02 11.08
C LEU A 35 -2.58 -13.08 11.94
N SER A 36 -2.55 -13.28 13.27
CA SER A 36 -3.30 -12.47 14.23
C SER A 36 -2.37 -12.10 15.38
N PRO A 37 -1.51 -11.11 15.21
CA PRO A 37 -0.57 -10.72 16.25
C PRO A 37 -1.29 -10.22 17.49
N ASN A 38 -0.74 -10.53 18.66
CA ASN A 38 -1.31 -10.10 19.93
C ASN A 38 -1.13 -8.58 20.13
N LEU A 39 -2.25 -7.85 20.15
CA LEU A 39 -2.30 -6.41 20.40
C LEU A 39 -2.50 -6.05 21.87
N HIS A 40 -2.59 -7.04 22.77
CA HIS A 40 -2.66 -6.77 24.21
C HIS A 40 -1.40 -6.06 24.70
N TYR A 41 -1.56 -5.22 25.71
CA TYR A 41 -0.47 -4.44 26.31
C TYR A 41 -0.37 -4.76 27.81
N ASP A 42 0.84 -5.10 28.25
CA ASP A 42 1.16 -5.39 29.66
C ASP A 42 2.03 -4.27 30.26
N ALA A 43 2.70 -3.50 29.42
CA ALA A 43 3.57 -2.41 29.82
C ALA A 43 3.23 -1.08 29.11
N PRO A 44 3.55 0.07 29.71
CA PRO A 44 3.34 1.38 29.07
C PRO A 44 4.00 1.53 27.71
N ILE A 45 5.15 0.87 27.48
CA ILE A 45 5.85 0.88 26.20
C ILE A 45 5.06 0.12 25.13
N ASP A 46 4.42 -1.01 25.48
CA ASP A 46 3.58 -1.76 24.56
C ASP A 46 2.37 -0.93 24.13
N LEU A 47 1.72 -0.26 25.10
CA LEU A 47 0.59 0.62 24.82
C LEU A 47 0.97 1.74 23.87
N LYS A 48 2.14 2.35 24.05
CA LYS A 48 2.62 3.40 23.17
C LYS A 48 2.84 2.86 21.75
N ILE A 49 3.67 1.82 21.61
CA ILE A 49 4.05 1.29 20.27
C ILE A 49 2.84 0.70 19.54
N LYS A 50 2.08 -0.17 20.21
CA LYS A 50 0.91 -0.81 19.59
C LYS A 50 -0.22 0.17 19.34
N GLY A 51 -0.41 1.17 20.22
CA GLY A 51 -1.41 2.22 20.04
C GLY A 51 -1.10 3.12 18.85
N GLU A 52 0.15 3.58 18.72
CA GLU A 52 0.60 4.37 17.55
C GLU A 52 0.46 3.57 16.26
N MET A 53 0.86 2.30 16.25
CA MET A 53 0.72 1.40 15.10
C MET A 53 -0.74 1.23 14.67
N VAL A 54 -1.66 0.94 15.60
CA VAL A 54 -3.08 0.76 15.28
C VAL A 54 -3.71 2.06 14.80
N ALA A 55 -3.36 3.20 15.41
CA ALA A 55 -3.85 4.51 14.97
C ALA A 55 -3.41 4.80 13.53
N GLU A 56 -2.15 4.53 13.19
CA GLU A 56 -1.64 4.72 11.84
C GLU A 56 -2.30 3.77 10.84
N ILE A 57 -2.59 2.51 11.19
CA ILE A 57 -3.34 1.59 10.33
C ILE A 57 -4.70 2.19 9.97
N PHE A 58 -5.46 2.74 10.93
CA PHE A 58 -6.74 3.38 10.65
C PHE A 58 -6.60 4.63 9.78
N ASP A 59 -5.52 5.39 9.93
CA ASP A 59 -5.23 6.54 9.09
C ASP A 59 -4.87 6.11 7.65
N ILE A 60 -4.01 5.10 7.48
CA ILE A 60 -3.67 4.52 6.19
C ILE A 60 -4.94 4.03 5.47
N MET A 61 -5.82 3.31 6.18
CA MET A 61 -7.08 2.78 5.65
C MET A 61 -8.14 3.87 5.41
N ARG A 62 -7.88 5.11 5.81
CA ARG A 62 -8.81 6.23 5.69
C ARG A 62 -10.18 5.92 6.30
N VAL A 63 -10.19 5.41 7.52
CA VAL A 63 -11.43 5.18 8.28
C VAL A 63 -11.98 6.53 8.76
N VAL A 64 -12.71 7.20 7.90
CA VAL A 64 -13.31 8.52 8.15
C VAL A 64 -14.84 8.46 8.03
N PRO A 65 -15.57 9.33 8.74
CA PRO A 65 -17.02 9.45 8.52
C PRO A 65 -17.31 9.80 7.06
N TYR A 66 -18.25 9.09 6.46
CA TYR A 66 -18.63 9.29 5.06
C TYR A 66 -19.38 10.62 4.87
N ASP A 67 -18.89 11.51 4.00
CA ASP A 67 -19.55 12.76 3.60
C ASP A 67 -19.80 12.77 2.10
N LEU A 68 -21.07 12.58 1.70
CA LEU A 68 -21.54 12.57 0.32
C LEU A 68 -21.27 13.87 -0.46
N ARG A 69 -21.10 15.00 0.23
CA ARG A 69 -21.05 16.33 -0.42
C ARG A 69 -19.71 16.63 -1.07
N ASN A 70 -18.62 15.99 -0.62
CA ASN A 70 -17.26 16.25 -1.10
C ASN A 70 -16.85 15.33 -2.27
N GLU A 71 -17.58 14.24 -2.51
CA GLU A 71 -17.19 13.19 -3.46
C GLU A 71 -17.07 13.69 -4.92
N TYR A 72 -17.96 14.58 -5.33
CA TYR A 72 -18.01 15.04 -6.73
C TYR A 72 -16.83 15.94 -7.14
N TYR A 73 -16.42 16.85 -6.26
CA TYR A 73 -15.31 17.77 -6.55
C TYR A 73 -13.95 17.09 -6.42
N GLU A 74 -13.79 16.20 -5.48
CA GLU A 74 -12.56 15.41 -5.30
C GLU A 74 -12.29 14.52 -6.51
N ASN A 75 -13.32 13.86 -7.06
CA ASN A 75 -13.18 12.94 -8.19
C ASN A 75 -12.62 13.61 -9.45
N ASN A 76 -13.08 14.80 -9.81
CA ASN A 76 -12.59 15.50 -11.02
C ASN A 76 -11.11 15.90 -10.90
N SER A 77 -10.69 16.42 -9.74
CA SER A 77 -9.28 16.76 -9.48
C SER A 77 -8.39 15.52 -9.44
N LYS A 78 -8.85 14.44 -8.83
CA LYS A 78 -8.21 13.13 -8.73
C LYS A 78 -7.89 12.58 -10.11
N TYR A 79 -8.89 12.43 -10.97
CA TYR A 79 -8.71 11.88 -12.31
C TYR A 79 -7.82 12.75 -13.20
N HIS A 80 -7.89 14.07 -13.07
CA HIS A 80 -7.00 14.96 -13.79
C HIS A 80 -5.52 14.73 -13.42
N LYS A 81 -5.23 14.64 -12.12
CA LYS A 81 -3.88 14.36 -11.61
C LYS A 81 -3.36 13.02 -12.10
N ILE A 82 -4.16 11.94 -11.94
CA ILE A 82 -3.77 10.59 -12.38
C ILE A 82 -3.51 10.55 -13.88
N ASN A 83 -4.39 11.12 -14.70
CA ASN A 83 -4.22 11.15 -16.16
C ASN A 83 -2.93 11.88 -16.55
N LYS A 84 -2.60 12.99 -15.88
CA LYS A 84 -1.34 13.70 -16.11
C LYS A 84 -0.13 12.82 -15.79
N MET A 85 -0.16 12.10 -14.68
CA MET A 85 0.90 11.17 -14.27
C MET A 85 1.04 10.01 -15.28
N ILE A 86 -0.06 9.34 -15.64
CA ILE A 86 -0.07 8.27 -16.64
C ILE A 86 0.51 8.73 -17.96
N ASN A 87 0.11 9.91 -18.45
CA ASN A 87 0.59 10.45 -19.73
C ASN A 87 2.08 10.83 -19.71
N SER A 88 2.66 11.06 -18.54
CA SER A 88 4.09 11.35 -18.39
C SER A 88 4.97 10.10 -18.44
N ILE A 89 4.41 8.91 -18.17
CA ILE A 89 5.13 7.63 -18.15
C ILE A 89 5.00 6.97 -19.52
N LYS A 90 6.11 6.85 -20.25
CA LYS A 90 6.11 6.33 -21.64
C LYS A 90 5.62 4.90 -21.73
N GLU A 91 6.07 4.07 -20.79
CA GLU A 91 5.77 2.64 -20.72
C GLU A 91 4.27 2.37 -20.50
N LEU A 92 3.56 3.28 -19.83
CA LEU A 92 2.13 3.11 -19.57
C LEU A 92 1.24 3.35 -20.78
N LYS A 93 1.77 3.86 -21.88
CA LYS A 93 1.00 4.08 -23.14
C LYS A 93 0.51 2.79 -23.78
N GLU A 94 1.16 1.67 -23.48
CA GLU A 94 0.79 0.35 -23.97
C GLU A 94 -0.33 -0.29 -23.14
N PHE A 95 -0.62 0.24 -21.94
CA PHE A 95 -1.62 -0.29 -21.04
C PHE A 95 -2.98 0.41 -21.21
N LYS A 96 -4.04 -0.38 -21.27
CA LYS A 96 -5.41 0.14 -21.24
C LYS A 96 -5.84 0.39 -19.79
N ILE A 97 -5.47 1.56 -19.26
CA ILE A 97 -5.73 1.93 -17.87
C ILE A 97 -7.18 2.43 -17.73
N GLY A 98 -8.07 1.55 -17.29
CA GLY A 98 -9.47 1.83 -17.01
C GLY A 98 -9.70 2.61 -15.71
N LYS A 99 -10.98 2.82 -15.37
CA LYS A 99 -11.37 3.53 -14.14
C LYS A 99 -10.85 2.82 -12.89
N ASP A 100 -11.01 1.51 -12.81
CA ASP A 100 -10.65 0.71 -11.64
C ASP A 100 -9.14 0.79 -11.35
N TYR A 101 -8.29 0.70 -12.37
CA TYR A 101 -6.84 0.87 -12.21
C TYR A 101 -6.47 2.28 -11.75
N LYS A 102 -7.18 3.31 -12.22
CA LYS A 102 -6.96 4.69 -11.75
C LYS A 102 -7.33 4.85 -10.28
N GLU A 103 -8.41 4.21 -9.83
CA GLU A 103 -8.78 4.18 -8.42
C GLU A 103 -7.66 3.51 -7.58
N MET A 104 -7.21 2.32 -7.97
CA MET A 104 -6.14 1.59 -7.28
C MET A 104 -4.83 2.39 -7.21
N ILE A 105 -4.44 3.04 -8.31
CA ILE A 105 -3.26 3.92 -8.35
C ILE A 105 -3.42 5.07 -7.37
N TRP A 106 -4.59 5.70 -7.36
CA TRP A 106 -4.86 6.82 -6.47
C TRP A 106 -4.83 6.40 -5.00
N ASP A 107 -5.45 5.29 -4.66
CA ASP A 107 -5.49 4.80 -3.30
C ASP A 107 -4.07 4.46 -2.80
N CYS A 108 -3.27 3.77 -3.61
CA CYS A 108 -1.87 3.52 -3.30
C CYS A 108 -1.07 4.82 -3.08
N PHE A 109 -1.34 5.86 -3.87
CA PHE A 109 -0.71 7.16 -3.72
C PHE A 109 -1.12 7.88 -2.44
N GLU A 110 -2.41 7.83 -2.09
CA GLU A 110 -2.93 8.45 -0.87
C GLU A 110 -2.50 7.68 0.38
N GLU A 111 -2.48 6.35 0.35
CA GLU A 111 -1.94 5.52 1.43
C GLU A 111 -0.48 5.86 1.71
N ASN A 112 0.35 5.91 0.67
CA ASN A 112 1.77 6.24 0.80
C ASN A 112 2.03 7.62 1.45
N LYS A 113 1.13 8.59 1.25
CA LYS A 113 1.24 9.90 1.90
C LYS A 113 0.94 9.87 3.41
N ARG A 114 0.16 8.90 3.86
CA ARG A 114 -0.24 8.78 5.27
C ARG A 114 0.73 7.95 6.11
N LEU A 115 1.77 7.37 5.49
CA LEU A 115 2.79 6.59 6.19
C LEU A 115 3.64 7.50 7.10
N ILE A 116 3.72 7.14 8.39
CA ILE A 116 4.54 7.81 9.41
C ILE A 116 5.64 6.85 9.87
N HIS A 117 5.26 5.75 10.52
CA HIS A 117 6.16 4.70 11.03
C HIS A 117 6.21 3.47 10.13
N PHE A 118 5.20 3.28 9.26
CA PHE A 118 5.21 2.23 8.26
C PHE A 118 6.04 2.63 7.04
N ASP A 119 6.68 1.65 6.43
CA ASP A 119 7.36 1.78 5.15
C ASP A 119 6.66 0.95 4.09
N MET A 120 6.46 1.53 2.90
CA MET A 120 5.90 0.81 1.77
C MET A 120 6.95 -0.14 1.19
N ILE A 121 6.71 -1.44 1.32
CA ILE A 121 7.59 -2.48 0.78
C ILE A 121 7.16 -2.96 -0.62
N PHE A 122 5.90 -2.73 -0.98
CA PHE A 122 5.35 -3.01 -2.30
C PHE A 122 4.22 -2.02 -2.60
N PRO A 123 4.10 -1.47 -3.84
CA PRO A 123 4.98 -1.67 -5.00
C PRO A 123 6.42 -1.15 -4.80
N THR A 124 7.36 -1.68 -5.55
CA THR A 124 8.80 -1.40 -5.38
C THR A 124 9.52 -1.16 -6.70
N GLU A 125 10.65 -0.45 -6.67
CA GLU A 125 11.53 -0.29 -7.84
C GLU A 125 12.10 -1.64 -8.30
N ASN A 126 12.29 -2.57 -7.38
CA ASN A 126 12.80 -3.92 -7.66
C ASN A 126 11.66 -4.94 -7.85
N TYR A 127 10.65 -4.59 -8.64
CA TYR A 127 9.51 -5.46 -8.94
C TYR A 127 9.93 -6.87 -9.40
N MET A 128 10.99 -6.96 -10.22
CA MET A 128 11.44 -8.24 -10.78
C MET A 128 11.87 -9.25 -9.71
N SER A 129 12.34 -8.81 -8.54
CA SER A 129 12.68 -9.70 -7.43
C SER A 129 11.45 -10.32 -6.76
N TYR A 130 10.31 -9.63 -6.83
CA TYR A 130 9.04 -10.08 -6.25
C TYR A 130 8.20 -10.91 -7.23
N ARG A 131 8.43 -10.75 -8.55
CA ARG A 131 7.66 -11.43 -9.59
C ARG A 131 7.57 -12.96 -9.39
N LYS A 132 8.65 -13.57 -8.91
CA LYS A 132 8.72 -15.02 -8.64
C LYS A 132 7.78 -15.52 -7.54
N PHE A 133 7.20 -14.62 -6.74
CA PHE A 133 6.27 -14.95 -5.67
C PHE A 133 4.80 -14.83 -6.09
N PHE A 134 4.52 -14.36 -7.30
CA PHE A 134 3.17 -14.26 -7.82
C PHE A 134 2.86 -15.46 -8.71
N ASP A 135 1.72 -16.10 -8.47
CA ASP A 135 1.23 -17.19 -9.32
C ASP A 135 0.89 -16.68 -10.73
N GLU A 136 0.30 -15.47 -10.78
CA GLU A 136 -0.04 -14.78 -12.02
C GLU A 136 0.43 -13.33 -11.96
N GLU A 137 1.00 -12.86 -13.08
CA GLU A 137 1.37 -11.46 -13.22
C GLU A 137 0.13 -10.60 -13.48
N ARG A 138 -0.07 -9.59 -12.64
CA ARG A 138 -1.18 -8.64 -12.77
C ARG A 138 -0.70 -7.33 -13.35
N ASP A 139 -1.41 -6.81 -14.35
CA ASP A 139 -1.10 -5.51 -14.97
C ASP A 139 -0.94 -4.39 -13.96
N ILE A 140 -1.77 -4.37 -12.90
CA ILE A 140 -1.70 -3.34 -11.86
C ILE A 140 -0.35 -3.34 -11.15
N ASN A 141 0.27 -4.49 -10.89
CA ASN A 141 1.57 -4.56 -10.25
C ASN A 141 2.67 -3.95 -11.13
N ILE A 142 2.59 -4.18 -12.43
CA ILE A 142 3.50 -3.62 -13.43
C ILE A 142 3.29 -2.10 -13.53
N ILE A 143 2.04 -1.66 -13.59
CA ILE A 143 1.68 -0.25 -13.65
C ILE A 143 2.21 0.49 -12.42
N LEU A 144 1.94 -0.02 -11.21
CA LEU A 144 2.41 0.58 -9.95
C LEU A 144 3.95 0.62 -9.86
N HIS A 145 4.64 -0.42 -10.36
CA HIS A 145 6.10 -0.41 -10.46
C HIS A 145 6.62 0.80 -11.26
N PHE A 146 6.00 1.12 -12.40
CA PHE A 146 6.39 2.30 -13.17
C PHE A 146 6.16 3.60 -12.41
N PHE A 147 5.08 3.71 -11.63
CA PHE A 147 4.86 4.87 -10.77
C PHE A 147 5.94 5.02 -9.68
N VAL A 148 6.40 3.92 -9.09
CA VAL A 148 7.52 3.94 -8.13
C VAL A 148 8.82 4.33 -8.82
N LYS A 149 9.13 3.72 -9.97
CA LYS A 149 10.34 4.00 -10.76
C LYS A 149 10.46 5.47 -11.15
N GLU A 150 9.35 6.10 -11.53
CA GLU A 150 9.29 7.52 -11.87
C GLU A 150 9.21 8.45 -10.64
N GLY A 151 9.27 7.88 -9.44
CA GLY A 151 9.34 8.65 -8.20
C GLY A 151 8.01 9.19 -7.68
N PHE A 152 6.86 8.82 -8.28
CA PHE A 152 5.55 9.30 -7.83
C PHE A 152 5.11 8.70 -6.49
N LEU A 153 5.63 7.53 -6.12
CA LEU A 153 5.31 6.81 -4.89
C LEU A 153 6.50 6.74 -3.92
N ARG A 154 7.45 7.64 -4.02
CA ARG A 154 8.56 7.73 -3.04
C ARG A 154 8.09 8.47 -1.80
N LYS A 155 8.48 7.96 -0.63
CA LYS A 155 8.38 8.73 0.61
C LYS A 155 9.21 10.00 0.44
N ASN A 156 8.61 11.18 0.53
CA ASN A 156 9.37 12.42 0.55
C ASN A 156 10.22 12.40 1.81
N ASN A 157 11.52 12.18 1.67
CA ASN A 157 12.47 12.47 2.73
C ASN A 157 12.44 14.00 2.94
N MET A 158 11.59 14.45 3.87
CA MET A 158 11.71 15.77 4.48
C MET A 158 12.72 15.72 5.59
#